data_6ba0a58729295f7b204c7b1733bddd1f
#
_entry.id   6ba0a58729295f7b204c7b1733bddd1f
#
_cell.length_a   1.000
_cell.length_b   1.000
_cell.length_c   1.000
_cell.angle_alpha   90.00
_cell.angle_beta   90.00
_cell.angle_gamma   90.00
#
_symmetry.space_group_name_H-M   'P 1'
#
loop_
_entity.id
_entity.type
_entity.pdbx_description
1 polymer ?
#
loop_
_entity_poly.entity_id
_entity_poly.type
_entity_poly.pdbx_seq_one_letter_code
_entity_poly.pdbx_strand_id
1 'polypeptide(L)'
;MATVNVTDENFEAEVIKAGKPVIVDFWAEWCGPCKQIGPILEEISNEMSNVVIAKHNIDNEPNTPTKYGIRGIPSMLLFSGGEL
;
A
#
# COMPACT_ATOMS: atom_id res chain seq x y z
N MET A 1 -9.08 -11.71 5.31
CA MET A 1 -7.87 -10.98 5.72
C MET A 1 -8.10 -9.51 5.56
N ALA A 2 -7.54 -8.73 6.44
CA ALA A 2 -7.65 -7.29 6.37
C ALA A 2 -6.44 -6.72 5.63
N THR A 3 -6.52 -5.46 5.23
CA THR A 3 -5.36 -4.73 4.74
C THR A 3 -4.35 -4.56 5.87
N VAL A 4 -3.08 -4.37 5.52
CA VAL A 4 -2.04 -4.15 6.52
C VAL A 4 -1.47 -2.75 6.36
N ASN A 5 -1.13 -2.11 7.48
CA ASN A 5 -0.49 -0.81 7.45
C ASN A 5 1.01 -0.99 7.38
N VAL A 6 1.65 -0.27 6.46
CA VAL A 6 3.10 -0.32 6.34
C VAL A 6 3.67 1.07 6.53
N THR A 7 4.90 1.11 7.03
CA THR A 7 5.62 2.34 7.35
C THR A 7 6.92 2.38 6.54
N ASP A 8 7.59 3.54 6.57
CA ASP A 8 8.91 3.64 5.95
C ASP A 8 9.86 2.63 6.57
N GLU A 9 9.75 2.43 7.88
CA GLU A 9 10.65 1.55 8.60
C GLU A 9 10.43 0.07 8.24
N ASN A 10 9.16 -0.37 8.13
CA ASN A 10 8.89 -1.78 7.89
C ASN A 10 8.64 -2.14 6.43
N PHE A 11 8.77 -1.18 5.53
CA PHE A 11 8.45 -1.39 4.12
C PHE A 11 9.26 -2.54 3.52
N GLU A 12 10.55 -2.57 3.82
CA GLU A 12 11.43 -3.62 3.31
C GLU A 12 10.92 -5.01 3.72
N ALA A 13 10.64 -5.17 5.01
CA ALA A 13 10.23 -6.48 5.54
C ALA A 13 8.83 -6.87 5.05
N GLU A 14 7.90 -5.91 5.05
CA GLU A 14 6.49 -6.22 4.80
C GLU A 14 6.12 -6.25 3.32
N VAL A 15 6.86 -5.53 2.49
CA VAL A 15 6.54 -5.42 1.06
C VAL A 15 7.59 -6.13 0.21
N ILE A 16 8.84 -5.72 0.36
CA ILE A 16 9.91 -6.23 -0.51
C ILE A 16 10.15 -7.71 -0.25
N LYS A 17 10.13 -8.12 1.02
CA LYS A 17 10.41 -9.50 1.43
C LYS A 17 9.16 -10.29 1.75
N ALA A 18 8.03 -9.88 1.19
CA ALA A 18 6.73 -10.45 1.57
C ALA A 18 6.51 -11.91 1.15
N GLY A 19 7.18 -12.36 0.11
CA GLY A 19 7.01 -13.72 -0.37
C GLY A 19 5.76 -13.94 -1.21
N LYS A 20 4.92 -12.93 -1.40
CA LYS A 20 3.78 -12.96 -2.31
C LYS A 20 3.56 -11.55 -2.84
N PRO A 21 2.77 -11.39 -3.90
CA PRO A 21 2.51 -10.06 -4.46
C PRO A 21 1.87 -9.13 -3.44
N VAL A 22 2.29 -7.88 -3.45
CA VAL A 22 1.77 -6.85 -2.54
C VAL A 22 1.37 -5.64 -3.37
N ILE A 23 0.14 -5.19 -3.19
CA ILE A 23 -0.33 -3.94 -3.74
C ILE A 23 -0.22 -2.90 -2.63
N VAL A 24 0.57 -1.85 -2.87
CA VAL A 24 0.74 -0.77 -1.90
C VAL A 24 -0.14 0.40 -2.29
N ASP A 25 -1.06 0.77 -1.42
CA ASP A 25 -1.97 1.90 -1.60
C ASP A 25 -1.43 3.11 -0.83
N PHE A 26 -0.95 4.11 -1.57
CA PHE A 26 -0.48 5.37 -0.98
C PHE A 26 -1.68 6.30 -0.83
N TRP A 27 -1.93 6.74 0.40
CA TRP A 27 -3.15 7.47 0.75
C TRP A 27 -2.90 8.52 1.82
N ALA A 28 -3.89 9.38 2.05
CA ALA A 28 -3.85 10.36 3.13
C ALA A 28 -5.27 10.62 3.62
N GLU A 29 -5.39 11.09 4.85
CA GLU A 29 -6.69 11.38 5.45
C GLU A 29 -7.48 12.43 4.70
N TRP A 30 -6.78 13.43 4.14
CA TRP A 30 -7.41 14.53 3.44
C TRP A 30 -7.84 14.17 2.02
N CYS A 31 -7.52 13.00 1.56
CA CYS A 31 -7.75 12.59 0.18
C CYS A 31 -9.13 11.93 0.06
N GLY A 32 -10.09 12.65 -0.53
CA GLY A 32 -11.44 12.13 -0.72
C GLY A 32 -11.49 10.83 -1.50
N PRO A 33 -10.88 10.78 -2.70
CA PRO A 33 -10.87 9.54 -3.49
C PRO A 33 -10.22 8.37 -2.76
N CYS A 34 -9.21 8.63 -1.93
CA CYS A 34 -8.57 7.57 -1.14
C CYS A 34 -9.59 6.91 -0.21
N LYS A 35 -10.47 7.73 0.37
CA LYS A 35 -11.47 7.21 1.31
C LYS A 35 -12.56 6.42 0.60
N GLN A 36 -12.78 6.69 -0.69
CA GLN A 36 -13.74 5.93 -1.47
C GLN A 36 -13.17 4.57 -1.87
N ILE A 37 -11.87 4.51 -2.14
CA ILE A 37 -11.19 3.28 -2.54
C ILE A 37 -10.94 2.36 -1.33
N GLY A 38 -10.70 2.94 -0.17
CA GLY A 38 -10.33 2.18 1.02
C GLY A 38 -11.22 0.98 1.31
N PRO A 39 -12.54 1.17 1.40
CA PRO A 39 -13.44 0.04 1.67
C PRO A 39 -13.40 -1.03 0.57
N ILE A 40 -13.20 -0.61 -0.68
CA ILE A 40 -13.12 -1.54 -1.80
C ILE A 40 -11.84 -2.40 -1.67
N LEU A 41 -10.73 -1.77 -1.32
CA LEU A 41 -9.48 -2.50 -1.12
C LEU A 41 -9.58 -3.46 0.06
N GLU A 42 -10.28 -3.05 1.12
CA GLU A 42 -10.50 -3.92 2.26
C GLU A 42 -11.29 -5.16 1.85
N GLU A 43 -12.31 -4.96 1.03
CA GLU A 43 -13.13 -6.07 0.55
C GLU A 43 -12.31 -7.02 -0.32
N ILE A 44 -11.50 -6.48 -1.22
CA ILE A 44 -10.63 -7.29 -2.07
C ILE A 44 -9.66 -8.09 -1.19
N SER A 45 -9.10 -7.44 -0.18
CA SER A 45 -8.17 -8.10 0.74
C SER A 45 -8.82 -9.29 1.43
N ASN A 46 -10.10 -9.17 1.75
CA ASN A 46 -10.82 -10.27 2.40
C ASN A 46 -11.11 -11.43 1.45
N GLU A 47 -11.22 -11.14 0.14
CA GLU A 47 -11.61 -12.15 -0.84
C GLU A 47 -10.41 -12.82 -1.51
N MET A 48 -9.26 -12.14 -1.57
CA MET A 48 -8.08 -12.65 -2.28
C MET A 48 -6.95 -12.92 -1.29
N SER A 49 -6.72 -14.20 -1.01
CA SER A 49 -5.69 -14.57 -0.04
C SER A 49 -4.30 -14.66 -0.65
N ASN A 50 -4.19 -14.61 -1.99
CA ASN A 50 -2.91 -14.76 -2.67
C ASN A 50 -2.20 -13.42 -2.93
N VAL A 51 -2.79 -12.32 -2.48
CA VAL A 51 -2.18 -10.98 -2.62
C VAL A 51 -2.38 -10.24 -1.31
N VAL A 52 -1.38 -9.43 -0.95
CA VAL A 52 -1.45 -8.56 0.23
C VAL A 52 -1.79 -7.15 -0.24
N ILE A 53 -2.74 -6.52 0.46
CA ILE A 53 -3.04 -5.10 0.24
C ILE A 53 -2.42 -4.34 1.40
N ALA A 54 -1.41 -3.53 1.12
CA ALA A 54 -0.70 -2.75 2.12
C ALA A 54 -1.08 -1.28 1.97
N LYS A 55 -1.31 -0.61 3.09
CA LYS A 55 -1.69 0.81 3.09
C LYS A 55 -0.55 1.64 3.67
N HIS A 56 -0.17 2.68 2.96
CA HIS A 56 0.96 3.54 3.31
C HIS A 56 0.51 4.99 3.36
N ASN A 57 0.43 5.55 4.56
CA ASN A 57 0.01 6.94 4.76
C ASN A 57 1.16 7.89 4.43
N ILE A 58 1.01 8.72 3.39
CA ILE A 58 2.10 9.55 2.91
C ILE A 58 2.44 10.71 3.84
N ASP A 59 1.50 11.12 4.68
CA ASP A 59 1.77 12.24 5.60
C ASP A 59 2.64 11.79 6.76
N ASN A 60 2.40 10.59 7.28
CA ASN A 60 3.16 10.06 8.40
C ASN A 60 4.47 9.41 7.95
N GLU A 61 4.51 8.93 6.71
CA GLU A 61 5.61 8.10 6.20
C GLU A 61 6.05 8.62 4.85
N PRO A 62 6.75 9.75 4.79
CA PRO A 62 7.04 10.43 3.53
C PRO A 62 8.21 9.87 2.72
N ASN A 63 9.06 9.04 3.32
CA ASN A 63 10.29 8.60 2.65
C ASN A 63 10.02 7.63 1.51
N THR A 64 9.14 6.65 1.73
CA THR A 64 8.84 5.65 0.72
C THR A 64 8.16 6.25 -0.51
N PRO A 65 7.10 7.08 -0.37
CA PRO A 65 6.50 7.68 -1.56
C PRO A 65 7.49 8.55 -2.33
N THR A 66 8.38 9.25 -1.63
CA THR A 66 9.42 10.04 -2.30
C THR A 66 10.35 9.15 -3.10
N LYS A 67 10.77 8.03 -2.53
CA LYS A 67 11.66 7.09 -3.20
C LYS A 67 11.05 6.56 -4.51
N TYR A 68 9.75 6.30 -4.51
CA TYR A 68 9.10 5.73 -5.68
C TYR A 68 8.43 6.78 -6.57
N GLY A 69 8.69 8.05 -6.30
CA GLY A 69 8.21 9.12 -7.18
C GLY A 69 6.71 9.32 -7.18
N ILE A 70 6.07 9.05 -6.06
CA ILE A 70 4.62 9.23 -5.93
C ILE A 70 4.33 10.73 -5.91
N ARG A 71 3.55 11.22 -6.88
CA ARG A 71 3.23 12.63 -7.00
C ARG A 71 1.77 12.94 -6.73
N GLY A 72 0.93 11.95 -6.79
CA GLY A 72 -0.50 12.14 -6.57
C GLY A 72 -1.08 10.94 -5.87
N ILE A 73 -2.21 11.12 -5.20
CA ILE A 73 -2.90 10.04 -4.52
C ILE A 73 -4.37 10.09 -4.87
N PRO A 74 -5.04 8.94 -4.87
CA PRO A 74 -4.48 7.63 -4.54
C PRO A 74 -3.54 7.13 -5.63
N SER A 75 -2.51 6.43 -5.23
CA SER A 75 -1.60 5.74 -6.15
C SER A 75 -1.38 4.34 -5.62
N MET A 76 -1.36 3.36 -6.51
CA MET A 76 -1.16 1.98 -6.12
C MET A 76 -0.02 1.40 -6.92
N LEU A 77 0.92 0.75 -6.23
CA LEU A 77 2.05 0.09 -6.85
C LEU A 77 2.01 -1.40 -6.52
N LEU A 78 2.29 -2.23 -7.52
CA LEU A 78 2.32 -3.67 -7.35
C LEU A 78 3.77 -4.13 -7.25
N PHE A 79 4.09 -4.82 -6.16
CA PHE A 79 5.40 -5.42 -5.96
C PHE A 79 5.27 -6.95 -6.01
N SER A 80 6.18 -7.60 -6.71
CA SER A 80 6.21 -9.05 -6.78
C SER A 80 7.67 -9.49 -6.77
N GLY A 81 8.02 -10.35 -5.84
CA GLY A 81 9.41 -10.80 -5.71
C GLY A 81 10.36 -9.67 -5.38
N GLY A 82 9.87 -8.63 -4.71
CA GLY A 82 10.68 -7.49 -4.33
C GLY A 82 10.84 -6.44 -5.41
N GLU A 83 10.18 -6.62 -6.56
CA GLU A 83 10.30 -5.70 -7.69
C GLU A 83 8.95 -5.07 -8.02
N LEU A 84 9.03 -3.78 -8.38
CA LEU A 84 7.87 -3.00 -8.78
C LEU A 84 7.31 -3.51 -10.11
#